data_447a4c10f478f12c78cf47b3eefc43f3
#
_entry.id   447a4c10f478f12c78cf47b3eefc43f3
#
_cell.length_a   1.000
_cell.length_b   1.000
_cell.length_c   1.000
_cell.angle_alpha   90.00
_cell.angle_beta   90.00
_cell.angle_gamma   90.00
#
_symmetry.space_group_name_H-M   'P 1'
#
loop_
_entity.id
_entity.type
_entity.pdbx_description
1 polymer ?
#
loop_
_entity_poly.entity_id
_entity_poly.type
_entity_poly.pdbx_seq_one_letter_code
_entity_poly.pdbx_strand_id
1 'polypeptide(L)'
;MKRLPLPALAAAFLAAAIAVRAQTTRPAPEDGATVHEIEFSNFDSDLSPGEATTVTPAQLAEIYGPNVGFLDPYGFNRPLDLLIEPLDDIYDKLGLRLGTAYTMLYLQSMGGQAGGQARAAGDIDFMSSWTLIGRGTEDTGRFIFTGEYRFGVDDDPPSTLGPQMGTLIPPTNAFNARGWVVRDAYWIQRLFDARVRILLGRGDPSDFVGAHWMQNVNNSFVNRHFSANPAVPFPGHGPLLGLSLRPIPEYYLTAGAANAYSNTELVEIDSLFEYGDLFSFLETGYTPTFEKLGPGRYAAGIWHMAQRDRTNQPEDYGFTLIADQRLAGNFQVFARYAYSDGTLTNIRHLGQAGLGWSGLGGRRDDLTGLAFSLAVPVRNTSRDETVLETFHRFQVTQNSQFSVGLQLIANPGNATLNETAGVFYARLRLSF
;
A
#
# COMPACT_ATOMS: atom_id res chain seq x y z
N MET A 1 -17.53 -30.37 -6.59
CA MET A 1 -18.26 -29.09 -6.35
C MET A 1 -18.19 -28.25 -7.60
N LYS A 2 -19.33 -27.76 -8.12
CA LYS A 2 -19.37 -26.98 -9.38
C LYS A 2 -18.64 -25.64 -9.15
N ARG A 3 -17.63 -25.34 -9.98
CA ARG A 3 -16.90 -24.08 -9.99
C ARG A 3 -17.89 -22.95 -10.30
N LEU A 4 -18.03 -21.99 -9.41
CA LEU A 4 -18.75 -20.74 -9.72
C LEU A 4 -17.97 -20.02 -10.82
N PRO A 5 -18.62 -19.55 -11.89
CA PRO A 5 -17.92 -18.87 -12.98
C PRO A 5 -17.50 -17.48 -12.50
N LEU A 6 -16.19 -17.23 -12.40
CA LEU A 6 -15.57 -15.94 -12.11
C LEU A 6 -16.10 -14.73 -12.92
N PRO A 7 -16.64 -14.89 -14.16
CA PRO A 7 -17.24 -13.75 -14.89
C PRO A 7 -18.45 -13.12 -14.18
N ALA A 8 -19.11 -13.84 -13.26
CA ALA A 8 -20.24 -13.28 -12.53
C ALA A 8 -19.85 -12.22 -11.49
N LEU A 9 -18.66 -12.33 -10.89
CA LEU A 9 -18.14 -11.29 -9.96
C LEU A 9 -17.73 -10.02 -10.72
N ALA A 10 -17.06 -10.16 -11.87
CA ALA A 10 -16.68 -9.02 -12.70
C ALA A 10 -17.90 -8.27 -13.26
N ALA A 11 -18.96 -8.99 -13.62
CA ALA A 11 -20.22 -8.40 -14.09
C ALA A 11 -20.96 -7.65 -12.97
N ALA A 12 -20.91 -8.11 -11.72
CA ALA A 12 -21.50 -7.43 -10.58
C ALA A 12 -20.77 -6.10 -10.27
N PHE A 13 -19.44 -6.04 -10.45
CA PHE A 13 -18.64 -4.82 -10.31
C PHE A 13 -18.94 -3.79 -11.40
N LEU A 14 -19.10 -4.22 -12.65
CA LEU A 14 -19.42 -3.34 -13.77
C LEU A 14 -20.85 -2.79 -13.67
N ALA A 15 -21.81 -3.59 -13.18
CA ALA A 15 -23.19 -3.18 -12.97
C ALA A 15 -23.33 -2.15 -11.83
N ALA A 16 -22.53 -2.26 -10.76
CA ALA A 16 -22.50 -1.27 -9.69
C ALA A 16 -21.93 0.08 -10.17
N ALA A 17 -20.93 0.06 -11.06
CA ALA A 17 -20.36 1.27 -11.64
C ALA A 17 -21.30 1.97 -12.65
N ILE A 18 -22.18 1.24 -13.34
CA ILE A 18 -23.12 1.77 -14.34
C ILE A 18 -24.41 2.31 -13.69
N ALA A 19 -24.83 1.79 -12.55
CA ALA A 19 -26.06 2.21 -11.87
C ALA A 19 -25.97 3.62 -11.21
N VAL A 20 -24.80 4.24 -11.15
CA VAL A 20 -24.56 5.53 -10.48
C VAL A 20 -24.77 6.75 -11.40
N ARG A 21 -25.19 6.58 -12.66
CA ARG A 21 -25.28 7.68 -13.65
C ARG A 21 -26.49 8.63 -13.50
N ALA A 22 -27.21 8.64 -12.42
CA ALA A 22 -28.36 9.54 -12.26
C ALA A 22 -28.39 10.20 -10.89
N GLN A 23 -27.85 11.38 -10.80
CA GLN A 23 -28.30 12.54 -10.02
C GLN A 23 -27.14 13.43 -9.58
N THR A 24 -26.84 14.44 -10.38
CA THR A 24 -25.99 15.56 -9.96
C THR A 24 -26.81 16.84 -10.06
N THR A 25 -27.25 17.38 -8.93
CA THR A 25 -27.53 18.81 -8.76
C THR A 25 -27.10 19.21 -7.35
N ARG A 26 -26.22 20.18 -7.29
CA ARG A 26 -25.57 20.71 -6.08
C ARG A 26 -26.45 21.82 -5.47
N PRO A 27 -26.82 21.80 -4.19
CA PRO A 27 -27.14 23.00 -3.42
C PRO A 27 -25.97 23.45 -2.56
N ALA A 28 -25.92 24.77 -2.30
CA ALA A 28 -24.90 25.44 -1.51
C ALA A 28 -24.94 25.08 -0.02
N PRO A 29 -23.86 25.22 0.74
CA PRO A 29 -23.81 24.84 2.15
C PRO A 29 -24.55 25.85 3.03
N GLU A 30 -25.44 25.35 3.89
CA GLU A 30 -25.98 26.09 5.04
C GLU A 30 -25.13 25.79 6.28
N ASP A 31 -24.88 26.87 7.03
CA ASP A 31 -24.09 26.89 8.27
C ASP A 31 -24.65 26.00 9.37
N GLY A 32 -23.75 25.31 10.08
CA GLY A 32 -23.93 24.93 11.46
C GLY A 32 -24.17 23.47 11.78
N ALA A 33 -23.18 22.61 11.50
CA ALA A 33 -22.85 21.45 12.34
C ALA A 33 -21.41 21.08 12.07
N THR A 34 -20.51 21.33 13.02
CA THR A 34 -19.17 20.77 13.02
C THR A 34 -19.27 19.25 13.20
N VAL A 35 -19.54 18.55 12.11
CA VAL A 35 -19.10 17.18 11.96
C VAL A 35 -17.58 17.33 11.84
N HIS A 36 -16.85 16.98 12.87
CA HIS A 36 -15.42 16.78 12.77
C HIS A 36 -15.24 15.65 11.75
N GLU A 37 -15.03 16.01 10.48
CA GLU A 37 -14.52 15.12 9.47
C GLU A 37 -13.23 14.57 10.02
N ILE A 38 -13.20 13.28 10.29
CA ILE A 38 -11.96 12.55 10.44
C ILE A 38 -11.37 12.60 9.04
N GLU A 39 -10.54 13.59 8.78
CA GLU A 39 -9.64 13.58 7.65
C GLU A 39 -8.72 12.38 7.85
N PHE A 40 -9.08 11.27 7.22
CA PHE A 40 -8.06 10.32 6.84
C PHE A 40 -7.18 11.08 5.86
N SER A 41 -6.06 11.58 6.33
CA SER A 41 -5.08 12.38 5.61
C SER A 41 -4.39 11.65 4.44
N ASN A 42 -4.91 10.50 4.03
CA ASN A 42 -4.49 9.74 2.87
C ASN A 42 -4.78 10.45 1.54
N PHE A 43 -5.47 11.59 1.58
CA PHE A 43 -5.61 12.53 0.48
C PHE A 43 -5.06 13.89 0.87
N ASP A 44 -3.82 13.89 1.32
CA ASP A 44 -3.04 15.11 1.18
C ASP A 44 -3.12 15.51 -0.31
N SER A 45 -3.36 16.79 -0.57
CA SER A 45 -3.35 17.37 -1.91
C SER A 45 -2.09 17.00 -2.73
N ASP A 46 -1.11 16.42 -2.07
CA ASP A 46 0.18 16.02 -2.59
C ASP A 46 0.21 14.63 -3.25
N LEU A 47 -0.75 13.75 -2.96
CA LEU A 47 -0.80 12.40 -3.53
C LEU A 47 -1.65 12.34 -4.81
N SER A 48 -1.22 11.56 -5.78
CA SER A 48 -2.10 11.14 -6.86
C SER A 48 -3.11 10.11 -6.33
N PRO A 49 -4.35 10.09 -6.83
CA PRO A 49 -5.36 9.17 -6.35
C PRO A 49 -5.02 7.68 -6.47
N GLY A 50 -4.06 7.33 -7.33
CA GLY A 50 -3.59 5.94 -7.53
C GLY A 50 -2.44 5.50 -6.62
N GLU A 51 -1.86 6.42 -5.85
CA GLU A 51 -0.70 6.12 -5.03
C GLU A 51 -1.05 5.32 -3.78
N ALA A 52 -0.13 4.43 -3.40
CA ALA A 52 -0.22 3.66 -2.17
C ALA A 52 0.02 4.56 -0.94
N THR A 53 -0.53 4.19 0.19
CA THR A 53 -0.23 4.84 1.49
C THR A 53 1.17 4.54 2.02
N THR A 54 1.97 3.78 1.27
CA THR A 54 3.38 3.48 1.53
C THR A 54 4.35 4.50 0.96
N VAL A 55 3.91 5.38 0.04
CA VAL A 55 4.78 6.43 -0.50
C VAL A 55 5.23 7.41 0.59
N THR A 56 6.46 7.91 0.46
CA THR A 56 7.06 8.81 1.44
C THR A 56 6.19 10.02 1.80
N PRO A 57 5.56 10.76 0.85
CA PRO A 57 4.66 11.85 1.20
C PRO A 57 3.48 11.42 2.08
N ALA A 58 2.89 10.25 1.85
CA ALA A 58 1.79 9.74 2.67
C ALA A 58 2.25 9.39 4.10
N GLN A 59 3.43 8.79 4.24
CA GLN A 59 3.99 8.47 5.54
C GLN A 59 4.36 9.74 6.34
N LEU A 60 4.93 10.75 5.68
CA LEU A 60 5.19 12.05 6.31
C LEU A 60 3.89 12.74 6.73
N ALA A 61 2.83 12.68 5.90
CA ALA A 61 1.53 13.21 6.26
C ALA A 61 0.90 12.47 7.47
N GLU A 62 1.13 11.17 7.63
CA GLU A 62 0.74 10.41 8.84
C GLU A 62 1.49 10.91 10.08
N ILE A 63 2.81 11.13 9.98
CA ILE A 63 3.65 11.60 11.09
C ILE A 63 3.21 12.99 11.58
N TYR A 64 2.99 13.92 10.66
CA TYR A 64 2.61 15.31 10.98
C TYR A 64 1.09 15.49 11.09
N GLY A 65 0.31 14.44 10.93
CA GLY A 65 -1.15 14.46 11.04
C GLY A 65 -1.63 14.66 12.48
N PRO A 66 -2.91 15.06 12.66
CA PRO A 66 -3.50 15.33 13.96
C PRO A 66 -3.92 14.04 14.69
N ASN A 67 -3.06 13.03 14.72
CA ASN A 67 -3.33 11.77 15.43
C ASN A 67 -3.39 12.00 16.94
N VAL A 68 -4.35 11.38 17.63
CA VAL A 68 -4.51 11.46 19.07
C VAL A 68 -4.51 10.06 19.68
N GLY A 69 -3.48 9.79 20.47
CA GLY A 69 -3.38 8.53 21.21
C GLY A 69 -4.10 8.58 22.55
N PHE A 70 -4.49 7.43 23.05
CA PHE A 70 -5.20 7.37 24.33
C PHE A 70 -4.30 7.68 25.54
N LEU A 71 -2.97 7.71 25.38
CA LEU A 71 -2.02 8.12 26.41
C LEU A 71 -1.58 9.60 26.30
N ASP A 72 -1.91 10.30 25.21
CA ASP A 72 -1.54 11.72 25.02
C ASP A 72 -2.07 12.64 26.12
N PRO A 73 -3.33 12.47 26.62
CA PRO A 73 -3.84 13.30 27.71
C PRO A 73 -3.00 13.20 29.00
N TYR A 74 -2.20 12.15 29.13
CA TYR A 74 -1.30 11.95 30.29
C TYR A 74 0.12 12.46 30.04
N GLY A 75 0.38 13.06 28.87
CA GLY A 75 1.66 13.70 28.52
C GLY A 75 2.78 12.73 28.12
N PHE A 76 2.46 11.52 27.67
CA PHE A 76 3.47 10.53 27.27
C PHE A 76 4.19 10.87 25.96
N ASN A 77 3.63 11.75 25.11
CA ASN A 77 4.25 12.23 23.87
C ASN A 77 5.22 13.41 24.09
N ARG A 78 5.12 14.18 25.18
CA ARG A 78 5.93 15.39 25.43
C ARG A 78 7.43 15.25 25.22
N PRO A 79 8.11 14.13 25.57
CA PRO A 79 9.53 13.99 25.27
C PRO A 79 9.85 14.00 23.76
N LEU A 80 8.91 13.57 22.90
CA LEU A 80 9.07 13.54 21.45
C LEU A 80 8.78 14.90 20.81
N ASP A 81 7.96 15.76 21.43
CA ASP A 81 7.69 17.11 20.96
C ASP A 81 8.99 17.92 20.82
N LEU A 82 9.95 17.71 21.73
CA LEU A 82 11.27 18.34 21.69
C LEU A 82 12.09 17.95 20.44
N LEU A 83 11.78 16.83 19.81
CA LEU A 83 12.42 16.38 18.57
C LEU A 83 11.68 16.90 17.33
N ILE A 84 10.38 17.11 17.42
CA ILE A 84 9.51 17.51 16.30
C ILE A 84 9.54 19.02 16.07
N GLU A 85 9.47 19.83 17.13
CA GLU A 85 9.49 21.29 17.02
C GLU A 85 10.64 21.87 16.15
N PRO A 86 11.91 21.39 16.25
CA PRO A 86 12.97 21.86 15.38
C PRO A 86 12.77 21.48 13.90
N LEU A 87 12.03 20.39 13.60
CA LEU A 87 11.76 19.92 12.25
C LEU A 87 10.73 20.82 11.54
N ASP A 88 9.76 21.36 12.26
CA ASP A 88 8.83 22.36 11.75
C ASP A 88 9.55 23.65 11.34
N ASP A 89 10.49 24.11 12.15
CA ASP A 89 11.37 25.23 11.84
C ASP A 89 12.19 25.03 10.55
N ILE A 90 12.69 23.81 10.32
CA ILE A 90 13.41 23.43 9.10
C ILE A 90 12.45 23.47 7.88
N TYR A 91 11.25 22.93 8.05
CA TYR A 91 10.24 22.97 6.98
C TYR A 91 9.87 24.42 6.61
N ASP A 92 9.60 25.26 7.58
CA ASP A 92 9.21 26.67 7.37
C ASP A 92 10.31 27.46 6.64
N LYS A 93 11.56 27.24 7.01
CA LYS A 93 12.71 27.98 6.44
C LYS A 93 13.14 27.40 5.09
N LEU A 94 13.25 26.07 4.97
CA LEU A 94 13.88 25.41 3.82
C LEU A 94 12.92 24.66 2.91
N GLY A 95 11.67 24.42 3.32
CA GLY A 95 10.73 23.56 2.62
C GLY A 95 11.09 22.05 2.70
N LEU A 96 11.95 21.70 3.66
CA LEU A 96 12.42 20.34 3.88
C LEU A 96 11.64 19.70 5.05
N ARG A 97 10.79 18.72 4.74
CA ARG A 97 10.10 17.89 5.71
C ARG A 97 10.89 16.61 5.94
N LEU A 98 11.17 16.29 7.17
CA LEU A 98 11.90 15.09 7.58
C LEU A 98 11.00 14.22 8.45
N GLY A 99 11.22 12.92 8.42
CA GLY A 99 10.53 11.99 9.31
C GLY A 99 11.32 10.69 9.47
N THR A 100 11.11 10.03 10.59
CA THR A 100 11.66 8.71 10.87
C THR A 100 10.55 7.81 11.38
N ALA A 101 10.54 6.56 10.94
CA ALA A 101 9.64 5.56 11.46
C ALA A 101 10.41 4.29 11.82
N TYR A 102 10.06 3.69 12.95
CA TYR A 102 10.53 2.37 13.38
C TYR A 102 9.34 1.45 13.47
N THR A 103 9.39 0.33 12.75
CA THR A 103 8.33 -0.68 12.80
C THR A 103 8.93 -2.03 13.16
N MET A 104 8.39 -2.69 14.18
CA MET A 104 8.75 -4.03 14.61
C MET A 104 7.58 -4.95 14.42
N LEU A 105 7.78 -6.09 13.76
CA LEU A 105 6.77 -7.12 13.54
C LEU A 105 7.20 -8.45 14.15
N TYR A 106 6.33 -9.03 14.96
CA TYR A 106 6.40 -10.40 15.45
C TYR A 106 5.30 -11.23 14.78
N LEU A 107 5.65 -12.39 14.22
CA LEU A 107 4.73 -13.41 13.71
C LEU A 107 4.90 -14.72 14.45
N GLN A 108 3.78 -15.39 14.75
CA GLN A 108 3.72 -16.73 15.31
C GLN A 108 2.81 -17.61 14.46
N SER A 109 3.36 -18.62 13.78
CA SER A 109 2.55 -19.63 13.07
C SER A 109 1.85 -20.58 14.04
N MET A 110 0.64 -20.97 13.66
CA MET A 110 -0.22 -21.88 14.43
C MET A 110 -0.80 -22.94 13.49
N GLY A 111 -0.65 -24.20 13.82
CA GLY A 111 -1.13 -25.30 12.96
C GLY A 111 -0.40 -25.38 11.61
N GLY A 112 -0.86 -26.29 10.73
CA GLY A 112 -0.22 -26.54 9.44
C GLY A 112 1.20 -27.13 9.56
N GLN A 113 1.92 -27.19 8.43
CA GLN A 113 3.25 -27.82 8.39
C GLN A 113 4.36 -27.01 9.07
N ALA A 114 4.14 -25.73 9.39
CA ALA A 114 5.09 -24.88 10.13
C ALA A 114 4.54 -24.40 11.47
N GLY A 115 3.66 -25.17 12.11
CA GLY A 115 3.09 -24.81 13.40
C GLY A 115 4.14 -24.58 14.48
N GLY A 116 3.96 -23.51 15.29
CA GLY A 116 4.84 -23.19 16.41
C GLY A 116 6.09 -22.37 16.07
N GLN A 117 6.28 -21.96 14.82
CA GLN A 117 7.42 -21.10 14.43
C GLN A 117 7.14 -19.64 14.77
N ALA A 118 8.06 -19.02 15.51
CA ALA A 118 8.06 -17.58 15.80
C ALA A 118 9.14 -16.87 15.00
N ARG A 119 8.85 -15.66 14.52
CA ARG A 119 9.77 -14.82 13.74
C ARG A 119 9.55 -13.36 14.10
N ALA A 120 10.64 -12.58 14.13
CA ALA A 120 10.57 -11.14 14.34
C ALA A 120 11.57 -10.39 13.46
N ALA A 121 11.18 -9.21 13.01
CA ALA A 121 12.05 -8.31 12.25
C ALA A 121 11.63 -6.87 12.48
N GLY A 122 12.59 -5.96 12.29
CA GLY A 122 12.37 -4.53 12.36
C GLY A 122 12.74 -3.83 11.07
N ASP A 123 12.17 -2.64 10.93
CA ASP A 123 12.36 -1.73 9.81
C ASP A 123 12.48 -0.30 10.35
N ILE A 124 13.51 0.42 9.91
CA ILE A 124 13.71 1.83 10.24
C ILE A 124 13.72 2.62 8.95
N ASP A 125 12.77 3.53 8.81
CA ASP A 125 12.65 4.44 7.67
C ASP A 125 13.20 5.82 8.02
N PHE A 126 14.04 6.38 7.15
CA PHE A 126 14.46 7.77 7.16
C PHE A 126 13.90 8.44 5.93
N MET A 127 12.97 9.35 6.12
CA MET A 127 12.15 9.94 5.07
C MET A 127 12.41 11.43 4.93
N SER A 128 12.40 11.92 3.69
CA SER A 128 12.42 13.36 3.42
C SER A 128 11.59 13.73 2.20
N SER A 129 11.00 14.90 2.26
CA SER A 129 10.33 15.58 1.14
C SER A 129 10.81 17.04 1.10
N TRP A 130 11.58 17.39 0.08
CA TRP A 130 12.15 18.72 -0.05
C TRP A 130 11.51 19.49 -1.20
N THR A 131 10.69 20.47 -0.86
CA THR A 131 10.05 21.38 -1.84
C THR A 131 11.04 22.46 -2.24
N LEU A 132 11.63 22.32 -3.42
CA LEU A 132 12.64 23.22 -3.96
C LEU A 132 12.07 24.29 -4.88
N ILE A 133 10.94 24.01 -5.54
CA ILE A 133 10.28 24.90 -6.50
C ILE A 133 8.82 25.06 -6.11
N GLY A 134 8.27 26.29 -6.26
CA GLY A 134 6.84 26.57 -6.14
C GLY A 134 6.27 26.42 -4.72
N ARG A 135 7.05 26.70 -3.66
CA ARG A 135 6.53 26.66 -2.28
C ARG A 135 5.34 27.61 -2.12
N GLY A 136 4.26 27.09 -1.51
CA GLY A 136 3.02 27.85 -1.30
C GLY A 136 2.14 27.95 -2.55
N THR A 137 2.43 27.21 -3.62
CA THR A 137 1.60 27.12 -4.82
C THR A 137 1.22 25.66 -5.09
N GLU A 138 0.26 25.42 -5.99
CA GLU A 138 -0.11 24.06 -6.45
C GLU A 138 0.97 23.43 -7.34
N ASP A 139 1.74 24.27 -8.07
CA ASP A 139 2.77 23.83 -8.99
C ASP A 139 4.12 23.73 -8.28
N THR A 140 4.44 22.56 -7.78
CA THR A 140 5.64 22.31 -6.95
C THR A 140 6.63 21.38 -7.63
N GLY A 141 7.91 21.61 -7.35
CA GLY A 141 8.99 20.68 -7.64
C GLY A 141 9.61 20.18 -6.33
N ARG A 142 9.61 18.86 -6.13
CA ARG A 142 10.04 18.21 -4.87
C ARG A 142 11.03 17.10 -5.14
N PHE A 143 12.03 17.01 -4.28
CA PHE A 143 12.88 15.82 -4.18
C PHE A 143 12.42 14.96 -3.00
N ILE A 144 12.16 13.69 -3.28
CA ILE A 144 11.75 12.70 -2.30
C ILE A 144 12.91 11.72 -2.08
N PHE A 145 13.20 11.43 -0.82
CA PHE A 145 14.20 10.44 -0.46
C PHE A 145 13.73 9.59 0.73
N THR A 146 13.91 8.27 0.61
CA THR A 146 13.74 7.32 1.72
C THR A 146 14.87 6.31 1.73
N GLY A 147 15.57 6.29 2.87
CA GLY A 147 16.49 5.22 3.24
C GLY A 147 15.84 4.30 4.27
N GLU A 148 15.98 3.01 4.10
CA GLU A 148 15.48 2.00 5.03
C GLU A 148 16.64 1.16 5.60
N TYR A 149 16.50 0.72 6.84
CA TYR A 149 17.35 -0.31 7.44
C TYR A 149 16.48 -1.46 7.95
N ARG A 150 16.61 -2.61 7.30
CA ARG A 150 15.80 -3.82 7.60
C ARG A 150 16.68 -4.86 8.30
N PHE A 151 16.21 -5.35 9.45
CA PHE A 151 16.93 -6.33 10.24
C PHE A 151 16.03 -7.43 10.79
N GLY A 152 16.55 -8.67 10.83
CA GLY A 152 15.95 -9.78 11.57
C GLY A 152 16.34 -9.72 13.04
N VAL A 153 15.48 -10.21 13.91
CA VAL A 153 15.84 -10.43 15.33
C VAL A 153 16.62 -11.74 15.46
N ASP A 154 16.26 -12.72 14.62
CA ASP A 154 16.93 -14.02 14.47
C ASP A 154 17.40 -14.20 13.03
N ASP A 155 18.10 -15.31 12.75
CA ASP A 155 18.60 -15.68 11.41
C ASP A 155 17.46 -15.83 10.37
N ASP A 156 16.27 -16.21 10.81
CA ASP A 156 15.09 -16.41 9.97
C ASP A 156 14.05 -15.27 10.18
N PRO A 157 14.03 -14.23 9.36
CA PRO A 157 13.04 -13.15 9.46
C PRO A 157 11.62 -13.60 9.05
N PRO A 158 10.55 -12.84 9.38
CA PRO A 158 9.17 -13.12 9.02
C PRO A 158 8.93 -13.44 7.54
N SER A 159 9.68 -12.85 6.63
CA SER A 159 9.61 -13.11 5.19
C SER A 159 9.93 -14.56 4.79
N THR A 160 10.64 -15.34 5.63
CA THR A 160 10.97 -16.75 5.39
C THR A 160 9.86 -17.73 5.79
N LEU A 161 8.85 -17.27 6.53
CA LEU A 161 7.80 -18.13 7.08
C LEU A 161 6.89 -18.73 5.98
N GLY A 162 6.65 -18.01 4.90
CA GLY A 162 5.76 -18.45 3.81
C GLY A 162 6.15 -19.81 3.21
N PRO A 163 7.39 -20.01 2.72
CA PRO A 163 7.84 -21.30 2.22
C PRO A 163 7.74 -22.43 3.26
N GLN A 164 8.02 -22.14 4.54
CA GLN A 164 7.92 -23.13 5.61
C GLN A 164 6.47 -23.56 5.89
N MET A 165 5.51 -22.64 5.72
CA MET A 165 4.07 -22.91 5.81
C MET A 165 3.50 -23.53 4.53
N GLY A 166 4.23 -23.50 3.42
CA GLY A 166 3.76 -23.96 2.12
C GLY A 166 2.71 -23.04 1.50
N THR A 167 2.72 -21.74 1.82
CA THR A 167 1.79 -20.77 1.22
C THR A 167 2.18 -20.39 -0.19
N LEU A 168 1.20 -20.02 -1.04
CA LEU A 168 1.46 -19.40 -2.35
C LEU A 168 2.04 -17.99 -2.20
N ILE A 169 1.49 -17.26 -1.25
CA ILE A 169 1.81 -15.87 -0.96
C ILE A 169 2.25 -15.79 0.50
N PRO A 170 3.41 -15.17 0.82
CA PRO A 170 3.89 -15.07 2.19
C PRO A 170 2.92 -14.37 3.15
N PRO A 171 2.91 -14.74 4.45
CA PRO A 171 2.03 -14.14 5.46
C PRO A 171 2.39 -12.70 5.82
N THR A 172 3.47 -12.17 5.27
CA THR A 172 3.86 -10.77 5.41
C THR A 172 4.60 -10.27 4.17
N ASN A 173 4.67 -8.95 4.04
CA ASN A 173 5.50 -8.22 3.07
C ASN A 173 6.61 -7.46 3.81
N ALA A 174 7.73 -7.20 3.15
CA ALA A 174 8.85 -6.35 3.57
C ALA A 174 9.71 -6.88 4.74
N PHE A 175 9.23 -7.33 5.86
CA PHE A 175 9.98 -7.68 7.06
C PHE A 175 11.02 -8.80 6.83
N ASN A 176 12.21 -8.39 6.37
CA ASN A 176 13.36 -9.23 6.05
C ASN A 176 14.65 -8.66 6.69
N ALA A 177 15.82 -9.26 6.45
CA ALA A 177 17.10 -8.87 7.03
C ALA A 177 18.08 -8.32 5.97
N ARG A 178 17.62 -7.48 5.06
CA ARG A 178 18.44 -6.96 3.94
C ARG A 178 19.49 -5.93 4.32
N GLY A 179 19.40 -5.31 5.50
CA GLY A 179 20.26 -4.19 5.87
C GLY A 179 19.81 -2.87 5.23
N TRP A 180 20.77 -2.03 4.87
CA TRP A 180 20.49 -0.72 4.28
C TRP A 180 19.98 -0.82 2.85
N VAL A 181 18.91 -0.08 2.59
CA VAL A 181 18.26 0.05 1.28
C VAL A 181 17.98 1.52 1.00
N VAL A 182 18.32 2.02 -0.18
CA VAL A 182 17.76 3.26 -0.70
C VAL A 182 16.45 2.89 -1.41
N ARG A 183 15.32 3.15 -0.76
CA ARG A 183 14.01 2.86 -1.31
C ARG A 183 13.65 3.85 -2.40
N ASP A 184 13.62 5.12 -2.03
CA ASP A 184 13.19 6.21 -2.90
C ASP A 184 14.29 7.26 -3.04
N ALA A 185 14.49 7.74 -4.26
CA ALA A 185 15.31 8.90 -4.59
C ALA A 185 14.80 9.45 -5.92
N TYR A 186 13.71 10.24 -5.89
CA TYR A 186 13.05 10.71 -7.10
C TYR A 186 12.61 12.17 -7.01
N TRP A 187 12.50 12.80 -8.18
CA TRP A 187 11.91 14.11 -8.36
C TRP A 187 10.43 13.97 -8.73
N ILE A 188 9.58 14.81 -8.13
CA ILE A 188 8.20 15.03 -8.55
C ILE A 188 8.04 16.47 -9.00
N GLN A 189 7.55 16.69 -10.21
CA GLN A 189 7.14 17.98 -10.72
C GLN A 189 5.63 18.01 -10.90
N ARG A 190 4.96 18.97 -10.25
CA ARG A 190 3.53 19.30 -10.45
C ARG A 190 3.44 20.54 -11.32
N LEU A 191 2.51 20.55 -12.25
CA LEU A 191 2.31 21.62 -13.25
C LEU A 191 0.81 21.82 -13.53
N PHE A 192 0.44 23.04 -13.95
CA PHE A 192 -0.92 23.40 -14.37
C PHE A 192 -1.96 23.20 -13.25
N ASP A 193 -1.75 23.81 -12.08
CA ASP A 193 -2.56 23.64 -10.89
C ASP A 193 -2.63 22.15 -10.47
N ALA A 194 -1.47 21.49 -10.43
CA ALA A 194 -1.29 20.08 -10.11
C ALA A 194 -2.04 19.08 -11.03
N ARG A 195 -2.52 19.51 -12.19
CA ARG A 195 -3.21 18.62 -13.15
C ARG A 195 -2.28 17.69 -13.90
N VAL A 196 -1.01 18.06 -14.00
CA VAL A 196 0.06 17.24 -14.59
C VAL A 196 1.10 16.96 -13.53
N ARG A 197 1.49 15.71 -13.37
CA ARG A 197 2.52 15.31 -12.45
C ARG A 197 3.52 14.40 -13.16
N ILE A 198 4.79 14.74 -13.06
CA ILE A 198 5.90 13.98 -13.64
C ILE A 198 6.76 13.48 -12.49
N LEU A 199 7.10 12.19 -12.49
CA LEU A 199 8.00 11.56 -11.54
C LEU A 199 9.18 10.97 -12.29
N LEU A 200 10.39 11.21 -11.81
CA LEU A 200 11.62 10.66 -12.38
C LEU A 200 12.64 10.37 -11.28
N GLY A 201 13.16 9.15 -11.26
CA GLY A 201 14.22 8.76 -10.34
C GLY A 201 14.18 7.29 -9.97
N ARG A 202 14.55 6.97 -8.73
CA ARG A 202 14.47 5.64 -8.14
C ARG A 202 13.22 5.51 -7.28
N GLY A 203 12.42 4.48 -7.50
CA GLY A 203 11.23 4.19 -6.71
C GLY A 203 10.71 2.78 -6.93
N ASP A 204 9.65 2.41 -6.23
CA ASP A 204 8.94 1.15 -6.40
C ASP A 204 7.66 1.40 -7.24
N PRO A 205 7.51 0.82 -8.44
CA PRO A 205 6.30 1.02 -9.23
C PRO A 205 5.03 0.52 -8.54
N SER A 206 5.12 -0.41 -7.58
CA SER A 206 3.97 -0.88 -6.80
C SER A 206 3.35 0.20 -5.89
N ASP A 207 4.08 1.27 -5.62
CA ASP A 207 3.61 2.41 -4.84
C ASP A 207 2.72 3.36 -5.67
N PHE A 208 2.75 3.28 -6.99
CA PHE A 208 2.10 4.25 -7.89
C PHE A 208 0.94 3.68 -8.70
N VAL A 209 0.76 2.36 -8.71
CA VAL A 209 -0.29 1.69 -9.49
C VAL A 209 -0.75 0.40 -8.82
N GLY A 210 -2.05 0.10 -8.95
CA GLY A 210 -2.60 -1.17 -8.48
C GLY A 210 -2.76 -1.30 -6.95
N ALA A 211 -2.59 -0.22 -6.19
CA ALA A 211 -2.70 -0.20 -4.73
C ALA A 211 -4.12 0.18 -4.27
N HIS A 212 -4.63 -0.45 -3.22
CA HIS A 212 -5.84 -0.03 -2.51
C HIS A 212 -5.50 0.76 -1.24
N TRP A 213 -6.46 1.50 -0.69
CA TRP A 213 -6.23 2.44 0.41
C TRP A 213 -5.69 1.83 1.71
N MET A 214 -5.90 0.53 1.93
CA MET A 214 -5.39 -0.18 3.12
C MET A 214 -4.15 -1.04 2.82
N GLN A 215 -3.43 -0.75 1.75
CA GLN A 215 -2.23 -1.48 1.35
C GLN A 215 -0.97 -0.92 2.03
N ASN A 216 -0.89 -0.96 3.34
CA ASN A 216 0.32 -0.54 4.06
C ASN A 216 0.63 -1.55 5.18
N VAL A 217 1.69 -2.32 5.01
CA VAL A 217 2.12 -3.35 5.95
C VAL A 217 2.50 -2.78 7.31
N ASN A 218 2.85 -1.49 7.38
CA ASN A 218 3.32 -0.84 8.60
C ASN A 218 2.17 -0.35 9.51
N ASN A 219 0.97 -0.14 8.98
CA ASN A 219 -0.16 0.39 9.75
C ASN A 219 -1.52 -0.27 9.48
N SER A 220 -1.62 -1.14 8.45
CA SER A 220 -2.84 -1.84 8.04
C SER A 220 -2.63 -3.36 8.02
N PHE A 221 -3.10 -4.08 7.01
CA PHE A 221 -2.95 -5.52 6.87
C PHE A 221 -1.50 -5.95 6.73
N VAL A 222 -1.12 -7.06 7.36
CA VAL A 222 0.24 -7.61 7.34
C VAL A 222 0.42 -8.64 6.24
N ASN A 223 -0.60 -9.47 5.97
CA ASN A 223 -0.49 -10.51 4.95
C ASN A 223 -0.25 -9.89 3.58
N ARG A 224 0.72 -10.45 2.83
CA ARG A 224 1.09 -9.94 1.51
C ARG A 224 -0.07 -10.03 0.48
N HIS A 225 -1.07 -10.85 0.72
CA HIS A 225 -2.31 -10.79 -0.06
C HIS A 225 -2.88 -9.37 -0.09
N PHE A 226 -2.89 -8.67 1.05
CA PHE A 226 -3.51 -7.34 1.19
C PHE A 226 -2.48 -6.20 1.15
N SER A 227 -1.28 -6.41 1.70
CA SER A 227 -0.24 -5.37 1.79
C SER A 227 0.61 -5.23 0.52
N ALA A 228 0.33 -5.99 -0.53
CA ALA A 228 0.91 -5.90 -1.87
C ALA A 228 -0.10 -6.30 -2.94
N ASN A 229 0.31 -6.31 -4.22
CA ASN A 229 -0.43 -6.96 -5.30
C ASN A 229 0.41 -8.10 -5.90
N PRO A 230 0.37 -9.30 -5.30
CA PRO A 230 1.25 -10.42 -5.69
C PRO A 230 0.94 -11.04 -7.05
N ALA A 231 -0.16 -10.66 -7.71
CA ALA A 231 -0.46 -11.05 -9.09
C ALA A 231 0.24 -10.16 -10.13
N VAL A 232 0.92 -9.08 -9.71
CA VAL A 232 1.72 -8.23 -10.58
C VAL A 232 3.21 -8.46 -10.29
N PRO A 233 4.04 -8.82 -11.31
CA PRO A 233 5.46 -9.06 -11.11
C PRO A 233 6.24 -7.73 -11.09
N PHE A 234 5.91 -6.84 -10.15
CA PHE A 234 6.62 -5.57 -10.02
C PHE A 234 8.13 -5.80 -9.92
N PRO A 235 8.95 -5.06 -10.68
CA PRO A 235 10.38 -5.02 -10.43
C PRO A 235 10.62 -4.39 -9.05
N GLY A 236 11.80 -4.59 -8.48
CA GLY A 236 12.17 -3.93 -7.24
C GLY A 236 12.37 -2.41 -7.41
N HIS A 237 12.88 -1.77 -6.37
CA HIS A 237 13.21 -0.34 -6.42
C HIS A 237 14.31 -0.05 -7.45
N GLY A 238 14.06 0.89 -8.37
CA GLY A 238 15.00 1.23 -9.43
C GLY A 238 14.57 2.41 -10.28
N PRO A 239 15.24 2.64 -11.43
CA PRO A 239 14.86 3.70 -12.36
C PRO A 239 13.38 3.60 -12.74
N LEU A 240 12.67 4.71 -12.55
CA LEU A 240 11.23 4.83 -12.75
C LEU A 240 10.91 6.20 -13.37
N LEU A 241 10.08 6.19 -14.40
CA LEU A 241 9.44 7.38 -14.97
C LEU A 241 7.92 7.22 -14.85
N GLY A 242 7.24 8.23 -14.30
CA GLY A 242 5.79 8.30 -14.20
C GLY A 242 5.23 9.61 -14.73
N LEU A 243 4.07 9.54 -15.35
CA LEU A 243 3.26 10.68 -15.76
C LEU A 243 1.83 10.47 -15.28
N SER A 244 1.29 11.41 -14.50
CA SER A 244 -0.11 11.43 -14.11
C SER A 244 -0.78 12.69 -14.65
N LEU A 245 -1.96 12.50 -15.23
CA LEU A 245 -2.81 13.56 -15.77
C LEU A 245 -4.15 13.56 -15.03
N ARG A 246 -4.63 14.75 -14.66
CA ARG A 246 -5.94 14.97 -14.03
C ARG A 246 -6.76 15.95 -14.86
N PRO A 247 -7.38 15.49 -15.97
CA PRO A 247 -8.11 16.37 -16.89
C PRO A 247 -9.25 17.12 -16.22
N ILE A 248 -9.94 16.46 -15.32
CA ILE A 248 -10.94 17.02 -14.41
C ILE A 248 -10.71 16.46 -13.00
N PRO A 249 -11.21 17.12 -11.93
CA PRO A 249 -10.92 16.72 -10.54
C PRO A 249 -11.22 15.27 -10.20
N GLU A 250 -12.25 14.69 -10.83
CA GLU A 250 -12.73 13.34 -10.53
C GLU A 250 -12.06 12.23 -11.36
N TYR A 251 -11.29 12.57 -12.40
CA TYR A 251 -10.64 11.57 -13.27
C TYR A 251 -9.13 11.75 -13.33
N TYR A 252 -8.43 10.63 -13.25
CA TYR A 252 -6.98 10.59 -13.47
C TYR A 252 -6.58 9.52 -14.47
N LEU A 253 -5.44 9.74 -15.09
CA LEU A 253 -4.73 8.79 -15.93
C LEU A 253 -3.26 8.81 -15.52
N THR A 254 -2.72 7.65 -15.11
CA THR A 254 -1.32 7.49 -14.72
C THR A 254 -0.68 6.46 -15.62
N ALA A 255 0.43 6.82 -16.25
CA ALA A 255 1.25 5.93 -17.06
C ALA A 255 2.69 5.97 -16.55
N GLY A 256 3.42 4.88 -16.69
CA GLY A 256 4.82 4.87 -16.33
C GLY A 256 5.56 3.65 -16.82
N ALA A 257 6.88 3.72 -16.64
CA ALA A 257 7.79 2.64 -16.94
C ALA A 257 8.92 2.57 -15.91
N ALA A 258 9.30 1.36 -15.54
CA ALA A 258 10.41 1.08 -14.64
C ALA A 258 11.37 0.08 -15.30
N ASN A 259 12.65 0.13 -14.94
CA ASN A 259 13.61 -0.85 -15.38
C ASN A 259 13.21 -2.26 -14.90
N ALA A 260 13.03 -3.20 -15.82
CA ALA A 260 12.60 -4.57 -15.52
C ALA A 260 13.60 -5.38 -14.66
N TYR A 261 14.86 -4.94 -14.60
CA TYR A 261 15.91 -5.55 -13.78
C TYR A 261 16.07 -4.89 -12.41
N SER A 262 15.26 -3.91 -12.08
CA SER A 262 15.30 -3.23 -10.77
C SER A 262 15.24 -4.22 -9.63
N ASN A 263 16.05 -3.99 -8.61
CA ASN A 263 16.03 -4.76 -7.38
C ASN A 263 16.24 -3.86 -6.17
N THR A 264 15.88 -4.35 -5.00
CA THR A 264 15.88 -3.55 -3.77
C THR A 264 17.31 -3.23 -3.28
N GLU A 265 18.31 -4.03 -3.64
CA GLU A 265 19.67 -3.95 -3.08
C GLU A 265 20.62 -3.10 -3.92
N LEU A 266 20.45 -3.11 -5.23
CA LEU A 266 21.37 -2.48 -6.18
C LEU A 266 20.71 -1.35 -6.95
N VAL A 267 21.54 -0.40 -7.42
CA VAL A 267 21.12 0.64 -8.36
C VAL A 267 21.36 0.10 -9.77
N GLU A 268 20.34 -0.51 -10.36
CA GLU A 268 20.38 -1.13 -11.69
C GLU A 268 20.16 -0.09 -12.80
N ILE A 269 21.05 0.90 -12.91
CA ILE A 269 20.99 1.92 -13.98
C ILE A 269 21.57 1.37 -15.30
N ASP A 270 22.66 0.61 -15.23
CA ASP A 270 23.38 0.14 -16.41
C ASP A 270 22.51 -0.77 -17.26
N SER A 271 21.75 -1.68 -16.63
CA SER A 271 20.82 -2.58 -17.33
C SER A 271 19.73 -1.86 -18.11
N LEU A 272 19.31 -0.67 -17.67
CA LEU A 272 18.34 0.15 -18.40
C LEU A 272 18.88 0.59 -19.78
N PHE A 273 20.18 0.94 -19.86
CA PHE A 273 20.83 1.39 -21.09
C PHE A 273 21.36 0.25 -21.94
N GLU A 274 21.72 -0.87 -21.33
CA GLU A 274 22.28 -2.04 -22.01
C GLU A 274 21.18 -2.89 -22.67
N TYR A 275 20.07 -3.15 -21.98
CA TYR A 275 18.98 -4.03 -22.44
C TYR A 275 17.72 -3.26 -22.82
N GLY A 276 17.35 -2.20 -22.09
CA GLY A 276 16.16 -1.42 -22.35
C GLY A 276 14.83 -2.14 -22.02
N ASP A 277 14.89 -3.25 -21.30
CA ASP A 277 13.70 -4.01 -20.92
C ASP A 277 12.94 -3.29 -19.81
N LEU A 278 11.64 -3.09 -20.02
CA LEU A 278 10.81 -2.27 -19.15
C LEU A 278 9.62 -3.04 -18.58
N PHE A 279 9.31 -2.73 -17.33
CA PHE A 279 7.96 -2.88 -16.79
C PHE A 279 7.18 -1.61 -17.10
N SER A 280 6.08 -1.74 -17.81
CA SER A 280 5.23 -0.61 -18.22
C SER A 280 3.83 -0.75 -17.64
N PHE A 281 3.19 0.36 -17.28
CA PHE A 281 1.84 0.37 -16.72
C PHE A 281 1.03 1.58 -17.19
N LEU A 282 -0.28 1.37 -17.19
CA LEU A 282 -1.28 2.42 -17.41
C LEU A 282 -2.45 2.16 -16.46
N GLU A 283 -2.82 3.15 -15.64
CA GLU A 283 -3.98 3.10 -14.77
C GLU A 283 -4.88 4.32 -15.02
N THR A 284 -6.18 4.11 -15.08
CA THR A 284 -7.17 5.18 -15.08
C THR A 284 -8.14 4.99 -13.92
N GLY A 285 -8.59 6.08 -13.34
CA GLY A 285 -9.51 6.01 -12.22
C GLY A 285 -10.48 7.18 -12.14
N TYR A 286 -11.61 6.90 -11.49
CA TYR A 286 -12.65 7.83 -11.15
C TYR A 286 -12.69 7.99 -9.63
N THR A 287 -12.60 9.24 -9.14
CA THR A 287 -12.52 9.59 -7.72
C THR A 287 -13.70 10.49 -7.29
N PRO A 288 -14.93 9.96 -7.28
CA PRO A 288 -16.10 10.74 -6.89
C PRO A 288 -16.14 10.98 -5.38
N THR A 289 -16.79 12.07 -4.99
CA THR A 289 -17.31 12.24 -3.63
C THR A 289 -18.83 12.11 -3.68
N PHE A 290 -19.35 10.99 -3.16
CA PHE A 290 -20.79 10.77 -3.10
C PHE A 290 -21.38 11.44 -1.87
N GLU A 291 -22.46 12.17 -2.04
CA GLU A 291 -23.11 12.95 -0.99
C GLU A 291 -23.44 12.14 0.27
N LYS A 292 -23.85 10.87 0.12
CA LYS A 292 -24.26 9.99 1.23
C LYS A 292 -23.17 9.02 1.69
N LEU A 293 -22.20 8.70 0.85
CA LEU A 293 -21.17 7.71 1.15
C LEU A 293 -19.82 8.36 1.49
N GLY A 294 -19.52 9.51 0.89
CA GLY A 294 -18.23 10.15 0.98
C GLY A 294 -17.32 9.83 -0.23
N PRO A 295 -16.00 10.09 -0.11
CA PRO A 295 -15.07 9.89 -1.21
C PRO A 295 -14.90 8.41 -1.55
N GLY A 296 -14.75 8.14 -2.85
CA GLY A 296 -14.48 6.83 -3.41
C GLY A 296 -13.39 6.89 -4.47
N ARG A 297 -12.83 5.73 -4.83
CA ARG A 297 -11.94 5.54 -5.97
C ARG A 297 -12.26 4.24 -6.69
N TYR A 298 -12.43 4.30 -7.99
CA TYR A 298 -12.69 3.16 -8.87
C TYR A 298 -11.68 3.20 -10.00
N ALA A 299 -10.76 2.23 -10.05
CA ALA A 299 -9.64 2.25 -10.98
C ALA A 299 -9.53 0.95 -11.77
N ALA A 300 -8.97 1.07 -12.96
CA ALA A 300 -8.57 -0.04 -13.82
C ALA A 300 -7.17 0.23 -14.36
N GLY A 301 -6.30 -0.74 -14.22
CA GLY A 301 -4.91 -0.68 -14.68
C GLY A 301 -4.55 -1.88 -15.52
N ILE A 302 -3.66 -1.67 -16.49
CA ILE A 302 -2.99 -2.71 -17.26
C ILE A 302 -1.49 -2.58 -17.08
N TRP A 303 -0.80 -3.70 -17.16
CA TRP A 303 0.66 -3.73 -17.04
C TRP A 303 1.26 -4.75 -17.99
N HIS A 304 2.52 -4.52 -18.35
CA HIS A 304 3.33 -5.40 -19.15
C HIS A 304 4.76 -5.41 -18.61
N MET A 305 5.32 -6.60 -18.42
CA MET A 305 6.73 -6.84 -18.14
C MET A 305 7.36 -7.38 -19.42
N ALA A 306 8.33 -6.66 -19.97
CA ALA A 306 9.07 -7.11 -21.13
C ALA A 306 9.83 -8.43 -20.85
N GLN A 307 10.11 -9.19 -21.89
CA GLN A 307 11.06 -10.30 -21.81
C GLN A 307 12.40 -9.76 -21.31
N ARG A 308 13.05 -10.51 -20.43
CA ARG A 308 14.33 -10.14 -19.84
C ARG A 308 15.44 -11.06 -20.31
N ASP A 309 16.18 -10.63 -21.32
CA ASP A 309 17.18 -11.47 -21.99
C ASP A 309 18.33 -11.84 -21.06
N ARG A 310 18.81 -10.91 -20.19
CA ARG A 310 19.89 -11.19 -19.21
C ARG A 310 19.57 -12.35 -18.28
N THR A 311 18.32 -12.52 -17.90
CA THR A 311 17.88 -13.56 -16.95
C THR A 311 17.08 -14.67 -17.62
N ASN A 312 16.94 -14.63 -18.94
CA ASN A 312 16.13 -15.56 -19.74
C ASN A 312 14.72 -15.76 -19.17
N GLN A 313 14.07 -14.66 -18.78
CA GLN A 313 12.72 -14.66 -18.28
C GLN A 313 11.76 -14.15 -19.35
N PRO A 314 10.66 -14.86 -19.62
CA PRO A 314 9.71 -14.46 -20.65
C PRO A 314 8.96 -13.17 -20.25
N GLU A 315 8.26 -12.58 -21.21
CA GLU A 315 7.30 -11.50 -20.97
C GLU A 315 6.10 -12.00 -20.15
N ASP A 316 5.44 -11.06 -19.47
CA ASP A 316 4.20 -11.28 -18.73
C ASP A 316 3.32 -10.02 -18.81
N TYR A 317 2.00 -10.19 -18.70
CA TYR A 317 1.06 -9.08 -18.75
C TYR A 317 -0.18 -9.37 -17.92
N GLY A 318 -0.91 -8.33 -17.58
CA GLY A 318 -2.13 -8.48 -16.84
C GLY A 318 -2.87 -7.19 -16.60
N PHE A 319 -3.85 -7.26 -15.71
CA PHE A 319 -4.64 -6.09 -15.34
C PHE A 319 -5.09 -6.15 -13.88
N THR A 320 -5.46 -4.98 -13.35
CA THR A 320 -5.98 -4.81 -12.00
C THR A 320 -7.23 -3.94 -12.02
N LEU A 321 -8.24 -4.33 -11.25
CA LEU A 321 -9.45 -3.55 -10.98
C LEU A 321 -9.50 -3.26 -9.48
N ILE A 322 -9.80 -2.00 -9.11
CA ILE A 322 -9.82 -1.55 -7.73
C ILE A 322 -11.09 -0.75 -7.48
N ALA A 323 -11.68 -0.96 -6.31
CA ALA A 323 -12.74 -0.13 -5.78
C ALA A 323 -12.45 0.14 -4.30
N ASP A 324 -12.26 1.41 -3.96
CA ASP A 324 -12.15 1.91 -2.60
C ASP A 324 -13.33 2.85 -2.33
N GLN A 325 -13.98 2.75 -1.17
CA GLN A 325 -15.10 3.62 -0.82
C GLN A 325 -15.13 3.89 0.68
N ARG A 326 -15.21 5.17 1.06
CA ARG A 326 -15.61 5.55 2.41
C ARG A 326 -17.12 5.39 2.56
N LEU A 327 -17.52 4.94 3.73
CA LEU A 327 -18.92 4.82 4.12
C LEU A 327 -19.17 5.65 5.38
N ALA A 328 -20.42 6.05 5.60
CA ALA A 328 -20.83 6.71 6.83
C ALA A 328 -20.44 5.88 8.07
N GLY A 329 -20.17 6.54 9.21
CA GLY A 329 -19.81 5.84 10.46
C GLY A 329 -18.36 5.38 10.55
N ASN A 330 -17.43 6.05 9.87
CA ASN A 330 -15.98 5.79 9.90
C ASN A 330 -15.56 4.43 9.31
N PHE A 331 -16.35 3.90 8.40
CA PHE A 331 -16.00 2.70 7.65
C PHE A 331 -15.34 3.08 6.32
N GLN A 332 -14.37 2.27 5.92
CA GLN A 332 -13.89 2.25 4.55
C GLN A 332 -13.83 0.82 4.05
N VAL A 333 -14.22 0.61 2.81
CA VAL A 333 -14.19 -0.70 2.17
C VAL A 333 -13.29 -0.65 0.95
N PHE A 334 -12.65 -1.77 0.65
CA PHE A 334 -11.92 -1.95 -0.60
C PHE A 334 -12.26 -3.29 -1.24
N ALA A 335 -12.13 -3.35 -2.55
CA ALA A 335 -12.09 -4.57 -3.31
C ALA A 335 -11.04 -4.44 -4.41
N ARG A 336 -10.29 -5.51 -4.67
CA ARG A 336 -9.32 -5.59 -5.75
C ARG A 336 -9.42 -6.94 -6.45
N TYR A 337 -9.37 -6.91 -7.77
CA TYR A 337 -9.18 -8.08 -8.60
C TYR A 337 -7.96 -7.85 -9.49
N ALA A 338 -7.06 -8.83 -9.53
CA ALA A 338 -5.90 -8.81 -10.40
C ALA A 338 -5.78 -10.10 -11.21
N TYR A 339 -5.35 -9.97 -12.45
CA TYR A 339 -5.05 -11.06 -13.37
C TYR A 339 -3.63 -10.93 -13.87
N SER A 340 -2.93 -12.07 -13.96
CA SER A 340 -1.66 -12.25 -14.64
C SER A 340 -1.77 -13.39 -15.64
N ASP A 341 -1.11 -13.29 -16.79
CA ASP A 341 -0.91 -14.43 -17.67
C ASP A 341 -0.13 -15.55 -16.97
N GLY A 342 0.64 -15.17 -15.93
CA GLY A 342 1.22 -16.09 -14.96
C GLY A 342 2.53 -16.70 -15.40
N THR A 343 3.24 -16.04 -16.28
CA THR A 343 4.58 -16.47 -16.71
C THR A 343 5.63 -16.17 -15.66
N LEU A 344 5.50 -15.02 -14.96
CA LEU A 344 6.46 -14.56 -13.94
C LEU A 344 5.91 -14.65 -12.52
N THR A 345 4.61 -14.65 -12.32
CA THR A 345 3.96 -14.82 -11.02
C THR A 345 3.50 -16.25 -10.80
N ASN A 346 3.32 -16.65 -9.54
CA ASN A 346 2.68 -17.93 -9.22
C ASN A 346 1.15 -17.83 -9.19
N ILE A 347 0.60 -16.63 -9.38
CA ILE A 347 -0.82 -16.29 -9.21
C ILE A 347 -1.40 -15.87 -10.54
N ARG A 348 -2.44 -16.58 -11.00
CA ARG A 348 -3.21 -16.23 -12.20
C ARG A 348 -4.34 -15.25 -11.89
N HIS A 349 -5.07 -15.50 -10.80
CA HIS A 349 -6.18 -14.64 -10.37
C HIS A 349 -6.05 -14.36 -8.89
N LEU A 350 -6.27 -13.12 -8.51
CA LEU A 350 -6.29 -12.67 -7.13
C LEU A 350 -7.54 -11.82 -6.90
N GLY A 351 -8.46 -12.30 -6.08
CA GLY A 351 -9.64 -11.56 -5.64
C GLY A 351 -9.52 -11.20 -4.17
N GLN A 352 -9.82 -9.94 -3.82
CA GLN A 352 -9.70 -9.44 -2.46
C GLN A 352 -10.85 -8.49 -2.13
N ALA A 353 -11.28 -8.51 -0.87
CA ALA A 353 -12.20 -7.51 -0.34
C ALA A 353 -11.92 -7.32 1.14
N GLY A 354 -12.09 -6.10 1.63
CA GLY A 354 -11.87 -5.81 3.04
C GLY A 354 -12.58 -4.56 3.52
N LEU A 355 -12.57 -4.43 4.84
CA LEU A 355 -13.22 -3.38 5.60
C LEU A 355 -12.24 -2.83 6.62
N GLY A 356 -12.15 -1.51 6.75
CA GLY A 356 -11.56 -0.79 7.86
C GLY A 356 -12.64 -0.05 8.64
N TRP A 357 -12.54 -0.09 9.96
CA TRP A 357 -13.41 0.66 10.87
C TRP A 357 -12.57 1.46 11.86
N SER A 358 -12.62 2.78 11.76
CA SER A 358 -11.97 3.69 12.70
C SER A 358 -12.91 4.04 13.85
N GLY A 359 -12.34 4.25 15.03
CA GLY A 359 -13.11 4.74 16.19
C GLY A 359 -13.85 3.65 16.98
N LEU A 360 -13.49 2.38 16.85
CA LEU A 360 -14.05 1.31 17.68
C LEU A 360 -13.84 1.63 19.17
N GLY A 361 -14.92 1.52 19.96
CA GLY A 361 -14.88 1.83 21.39
C GLY A 361 -14.72 3.32 21.72
N GLY A 362 -15.02 4.21 20.78
CA GLY A 362 -14.96 5.67 20.96
C GLY A 362 -13.56 6.27 20.80
N ARG A 363 -12.55 5.46 20.43
CA ARG A 363 -11.18 5.92 20.18
C ARG A 363 -10.98 6.20 18.69
N ARG A 364 -11.01 7.49 18.36
CA ARG A 364 -11.09 8.03 17.00
C ARG A 364 -10.04 7.46 16.04
N ASP A 365 -8.78 7.37 16.50
CA ASP A 365 -7.64 7.07 15.63
C ASP A 365 -7.21 5.58 15.70
N ASP A 366 -7.94 4.76 16.48
CA ASP A 366 -7.82 3.30 16.41
C ASP A 366 -8.42 2.79 15.10
N LEU A 367 -7.82 1.74 14.53
CA LEU A 367 -8.28 1.10 13.30
C LEU A 367 -8.46 -0.39 13.47
N THR A 368 -9.64 -0.89 13.14
CA THR A 368 -9.94 -2.33 13.05
C THR A 368 -10.07 -2.72 11.58
N GLY A 369 -9.40 -3.77 11.15
CA GLY A 369 -9.49 -4.30 9.78
C GLY A 369 -9.98 -5.73 9.74
N LEU A 370 -10.73 -6.06 8.69
CA LEU A 370 -11.13 -7.42 8.31
C LEU A 370 -11.03 -7.53 6.80
N ALA A 371 -10.31 -8.54 6.29
CA ALA A 371 -10.18 -8.75 4.85
C ALA A 371 -10.16 -10.23 4.49
N PHE A 372 -10.67 -10.52 3.30
CA PHE A 372 -10.74 -11.83 2.67
C PHE A 372 -10.04 -11.78 1.33
N SER A 373 -9.30 -12.85 0.99
CA SER A 373 -8.65 -13.02 -0.31
C SER A 373 -8.73 -14.45 -0.81
N LEU A 374 -8.84 -14.59 -2.13
CA LEU A 374 -8.71 -15.84 -2.87
C LEU A 374 -7.64 -15.69 -3.94
N ALA A 375 -6.59 -16.50 -3.89
CA ALA A 375 -5.56 -16.62 -4.90
C ALA A 375 -5.68 -17.93 -5.65
N VAL A 376 -5.78 -17.85 -6.98
CA VAL A 376 -5.80 -19.00 -7.89
C VAL A 376 -4.42 -19.13 -8.52
N PRO A 377 -3.70 -20.24 -8.31
CA PRO A 377 -2.35 -20.41 -8.84
C PRO A 377 -2.34 -20.62 -10.35
N VAL A 378 -1.19 -20.36 -10.96
CA VAL A 378 -0.89 -20.72 -12.36
C VAL A 378 -0.69 -22.21 -12.50
N ARG A 379 0.02 -22.82 -11.56
CA ARG A 379 0.39 -24.24 -11.61
C ARG A 379 -0.73 -25.13 -11.11
N ASN A 380 -1.11 -26.14 -11.89
CA ASN A 380 -2.10 -27.15 -11.49
C ASN A 380 -1.64 -28.03 -10.31
N THR A 381 -0.36 -27.99 -9.94
CA THR A 381 0.19 -28.71 -8.77
C THR A 381 -0.03 -27.96 -7.46
N SER A 382 -0.34 -26.68 -7.53
CA SER A 382 -0.68 -25.85 -6.37
C SER A 382 -2.20 -25.72 -6.22
N ARG A 383 -2.66 -25.43 -5.00
CA ARG A 383 -4.09 -25.29 -4.68
C ARG A 383 -4.50 -23.82 -4.60
N ASP A 384 -5.79 -23.58 -4.79
CA ASP A 384 -6.38 -22.27 -4.51
C ASP A 384 -6.20 -21.95 -3.01
N GLU A 385 -5.56 -20.81 -2.72
CA GLU A 385 -5.27 -20.37 -1.36
C GLU A 385 -6.25 -19.29 -0.96
N THR A 386 -6.83 -19.43 0.23
CA THR A 386 -7.76 -18.45 0.79
C THR A 386 -7.20 -17.89 2.09
N VAL A 387 -7.26 -16.57 2.25
CA VAL A 387 -6.80 -15.88 3.46
C VAL A 387 -7.91 -15.02 4.02
N LEU A 388 -8.13 -15.14 5.33
CA LEU A 388 -8.89 -14.21 6.16
C LEU A 388 -7.94 -13.56 7.14
N GLU A 389 -7.87 -12.24 7.15
CA GLU A 389 -7.07 -11.48 8.13
C GLU A 389 -7.95 -10.48 8.87
N THR A 390 -7.72 -10.39 10.18
CA THR A 390 -8.27 -9.34 11.04
C THR A 390 -7.19 -8.73 11.90
N PHE A 391 -7.29 -7.43 12.15
CA PHE A 391 -6.39 -6.74 13.09
C PHE A 391 -7.11 -5.62 13.83
N HIS A 392 -6.52 -5.25 14.95
CA HIS A 392 -6.83 -4.00 15.64
C HIS A 392 -5.53 -3.23 15.91
N ARG A 393 -5.48 -1.98 15.45
CA ARG A 393 -4.40 -1.03 15.68
C ARG A 393 -4.85 0.00 16.71
N PHE A 394 -4.14 0.05 17.81
CA PHE A 394 -4.29 1.05 18.86
C PHE A 394 -3.40 2.24 18.53
N GLN A 395 -3.95 3.45 18.48
CA GLN A 395 -3.18 4.67 18.53
C GLN A 395 -2.84 4.94 20.00
N VAL A 396 -1.60 4.62 20.40
CA VAL A 396 -1.17 4.67 21.82
C VAL A 396 -0.84 6.09 22.23
N THR A 397 0.00 6.76 21.44
CA THR A 397 0.27 8.20 21.50
C THR A 397 0.20 8.78 20.09
N GLN A 398 0.30 10.08 19.92
CA GLN A 398 0.40 10.70 18.60
C GLN A 398 1.45 10.01 17.71
N ASN A 399 2.55 9.58 18.28
CA ASN A 399 3.73 9.05 17.60
C ASN A 399 3.89 7.53 17.71
N SER A 400 3.00 6.82 18.41
CA SER A 400 3.14 5.37 18.63
C SER A 400 1.86 4.60 18.39
N GLN A 401 2.01 3.47 17.70
CA GLN A 401 0.93 2.55 17.37
C GLN A 401 1.29 1.12 17.80
N PHE A 402 0.32 0.40 18.32
CA PHE A 402 0.44 -1.02 18.60
C PHE A 402 -0.69 -1.78 17.89
N SER A 403 -0.36 -2.85 17.18
CA SER A 403 -1.36 -3.66 16.48
C SER A 403 -1.27 -5.12 16.91
N VAL A 404 -2.41 -5.77 16.97
CA VAL A 404 -2.52 -7.23 17.09
C VAL A 404 -3.41 -7.75 15.99
N GLY A 405 -3.13 -8.93 15.45
CA GLY A 405 -3.95 -9.50 14.39
C GLY A 405 -3.80 -11.00 14.25
N LEU A 406 -4.71 -11.55 13.48
CA LEU A 406 -4.82 -12.97 13.18
C LEU A 406 -5.02 -13.16 11.69
N GLN A 407 -4.35 -14.17 11.12
CA GLN A 407 -4.55 -14.64 9.77
C GLN A 407 -4.97 -16.12 9.82
N LEU A 408 -5.97 -16.47 9.03
CA LEU A 408 -6.35 -17.86 8.76
C LEU A 408 -6.09 -18.13 7.28
N ILE A 409 -5.25 -19.10 6.98
CA ILE A 409 -4.84 -19.48 5.63
C ILE A 409 -5.40 -20.87 5.36
N ALA A 410 -6.47 -20.94 4.60
CA ALA A 410 -7.05 -22.20 4.18
C ALA A 410 -6.41 -22.67 2.87
N ASN A 411 -6.08 -23.96 2.83
CA ASN A 411 -5.40 -24.61 1.70
C ASN A 411 -4.09 -23.89 1.29
N PRO A 412 -3.08 -23.79 2.19
CA PRO A 412 -1.79 -23.23 1.78
C PRO A 412 -1.34 -23.91 0.49
N GLY A 413 -1.18 -23.09 -0.59
CA GLY A 413 -1.27 -23.63 -1.96
C GLY A 413 -0.15 -24.58 -2.36
N ASN A 414 1.00 -24.50 -1.68
CA ASN A 414 2.17 -25.38 -1.89
C ASN A 414 2.41 -26.34 -0.71
N ALA A 415 1.55 -26.37 0.31
CA ALA A 415 1.72 -27.26 1.45
C ALA A 415 1.48 -28.73 1.05
N THR A 416 2.26 -29.64 1.64
CA THR A 416 2.08 -31.08 1.45
C THR A 416 0.85 -31.60 2.19
N LEU A 417 0.49 -30.98 3.31
CA LEU A 417 -0.68 -31.29 4.12
C LEU A 417 -1.84 -30.36 3.73
N ASN A 418 -3.04 -30.92 3.69
CA ASN A 418 -4.26 -30.16 3.41
C ASN A 418 -4.86 -29.64 4.74
N GLU A 419 -4.12 -28.77 5.42
CA GLU A 419 -4.49 -28.22 6.73
C GLU A 419 -4.62 -26.70 6.65
N THR A 420 -5.51 -26.16 7.48
CA THR A 420 -5.59 -24.73 7.70
C THR A 420 -4.43 -24.30 8.59
N ALA A 421 -3.70 -23.27 8.17
CA ALA A 421 -2.67 -22.65 8.98
C ALA A 421 -3.18 -21.31 9.55
N GLY A 422 -2.73 -20.96 10.74
CA GLY A 422 -2.97 -19.67 11.36
C GLY A 422 -1.67 -18.89 11.55
N VAL A 423 -1.78 -17.57 11.63
CA VAL A 423 -0.68 -16.70 12.04
C VAL A 423 -1.23 -15.66 13.01
N PHE A 424 -0.71 -15.64 14.22
CA PHE A 424 -0.86 -14.50 15.13
C PHE A 424 0.25 -13.52 14.87
N TYR A 425 -0.03 -12.21 14.98
CA TYR A 425 1.01 -11.19 14.94
C TYR A 425 0.79 -10.06 15.93
N ALA A 426 1.91 -9.44 16.30
CA ALA A 426 1.96 -8.17 17.01
C ALA A 426 2.92 -7.22 16.28
N ARG A 427 2.54 -5.96 16.15
CA ARG A 427 3.34 -4.93 15.47
C ARG A 427 3.37 -3.67 16.33
N LEU A 428 4.57 -3.14 16.52
CA LEU A 428 4.82 -1.84 17.14
C LEU A 428 5.34 -0.89 16.07
N ARG A 429 4.79 0.33 15.99
CA ARG A 429 5.30 1.39 15.13
C ARG A 429 5.50 2.67 15.97
N LEU A 430 6.67 3.27 15.80
CA LEU A 430 7.03 4.58 16.34
C LEU A 430 7.37 5.48 15.17
N SER A 431 6.84 6.71 15.12
CA SER A 431 7.06 7.64 14.01
C SER A 431 7.16 9.08 14.50
N PHE A 432 8.14 9.83 13.99
CA PHE A 432 8.44 11.21 14.38
C PHE A 432 9.32 11.93 13.36
#